data_0b87c4e17a64d8b2c0c177af8a4eb18e
#
_entry.id   0b87c4e17a64d8b2c0c177af8a4eb18e
#
_cell.length_a   1.000
_cell.length_b   1.000
_cell.length_c   1.000
_cell.angle_alpha   90.00
_cell.angle_beta   90.00
_cell.angle_gamma   90.00
#
_symmetry.space_group_name_H-M   'P 1'
#
loop_
_entity.id
_entity.type
_entity.pdbx_description
1 polymer ?
#
loop_
_entity_poly.entity_id
_entity_poly.type
_entity_poly.pdbx_seq_one_letter_code
_entity_poly.pdbx_strand_id
1 'polypeptide(L)'
;GVRVKFPVLGSGNTRIGRREIHSDPFSFHWPARVYWEDTDAGGVVYHARYLAFMERARSEWMRARGWGQEILRARDDLVFVVRAMEIDFRAPARLDDQLEVSVALVECRGASFVVAQQVLRGDAVLIEATVKIAALAASTFRPRPIPEPLQSELKKNLVESP
;
A
#
# COMPACT_ATOMS: atom_id res chain seq x y z
N GLY A 1 11.65 14.39 -6.73
CA GLY A 1 11.11 13.07 -6.41
C GLY A 1 11.76 12.51 -5.17
N VAL A 2 10.97 12.14 -4.17
CA VAL A 2 11.48 11.50 -2.95
C VAL A 2 11.71 10.03 -3.25
N ARG A 3 12.96 9.60 -3.25
CA ARG A 3 13.31 8.18 -3.35
C ARG A 3 13.24 7.58 -1.94
N VAL A 4 12.21 6.80 -1.67
CA VAL A 4 12.14 6.03 -0.41
C VAL A 4 13.00 4.78 -0.59
N LYS A 5 14.08 4.65 0.19
CA LYS A 5 14.84 3.40 0.27
C LYS A 5 14.16 2.47 1.26
N PHE A 6 13.75 1.31 0.79
CA PHE A 6 13.23 0.25 1.65
C PHE A 6 14.38 -0.46 2.37
N PRO A 7 14.22 -0.80 3.66
CA PRO A 7 15.22 -1.63 4.32
C PRO A 7 15.24 -3.02 3.65
N VAL A 8 16.40 -3.41 3.16
CA VAL A 8 16.65 -4.78 2.72
C VAL A 8 16.63 -5.64 3.98
N LEU A 9 15.68 -6.56 4.10
CA LEU A 9 15.71 -7.57 5.14
C LEU A 9 16.93 -8.47 4.90
N GLY A 10 18.01 -8.19 5.64
CA GLY A 10 19.18 -9.04 5.65
C GLY A 10 18.83 -10.43 6.20
N SER A 11 19.33 -11.46 5.55
CA SER A 11 19.35 -12.83 6.03
C SER A 11 20.14 -12.88 7.35
N GLY A 12 19.46 -12.82 8.48
CA GLY A 12 20.05 -12.81 9.81
C GLY A 12 19.37 -13.83 10.71
N ASN A 13 20.11 -14.86 10.92
CA ASN A 13 20.06 -15.96 11.88
C ASN A 13 19.12 -15.79 13.08
N THR A 14 18.23 -16.77 13.26
CA THR A 14 17.26 -16.92 14.33
C THR A 14 17.94 -17.04 15.69
N ARG A 15 17.81 -16.03 16.54
CA ARG A 15 17.84 -16.20 18.00
C ARG A 15 16.51 -15.77 18.57
N ILE A 16 15.81 -16.71 19.17
CA ILE A 16 14.61 -16.48 19.95
C ILE A 16 15.01 -15.72 21.20
N GLY A 17 14.82 -14.41 21.18
CA GLY A 17 14.95 -13.53 22.33
C GLY A 17 13.76 -12.60 22.35
N ARG A 18 13.14 -12.43 23.50
CA ARG A 18 11.97 -11.61 23.87
C ARG A 18 11.56 -10.63 22.77
N ARG A 19 10.33 -10.81 22.25
CA ARG A 19 9.70 -9.88 21.31
C ARG A 19 9.65 -8.48 21.92
N GLU A 20 10.61 -7.65 21.58
CA GLU A 20 10.34 -6.23 21.50
C GLU A 20 9.37 -6.08 20.34
N ILE A 21 8.17 -5.60 20.65
CA ILE A 21 7.17 -5.25 19.65
C ILE A 21 7.65 -3.95 19.01
N HIS A 22 8.68 -4.02 18.20
CA HIS A 22 8.88 -3.03 17.16
C HIS A 22 7.78 -3.31 16.15
N SER A 23 6.79 -2.43 16.09
CA SER A 23 5.77 -2.47 15.06
C SER A 23 6.48 -2.48 13.70
N ASP A 24 6.48 -3.62 13.02
CA ASP A 24 6.91 -3.74 11.64
C ASP A 24 6.18 -2.65 10.84
N PRO A 25 6.89 -1.71 10.19
CA PRO A 25 6.25 -0.68 9.37
C PRO A 25 5.38 -1.27 8.26
N PHE A 26 5.68 -2.49 7.84
CA PHE A 26 4.90 -3.27 6.87
C PHE A 26 4.00 -4.29 7.54
N SER A 27 3.43 -3.96 8.71
CA SER A 27 2.57 -4.87 9.47
C SER A 27 1.24 -5.19 8.79
N PHE A 28 0.76 -4.35 7.88
CA PHE A 28 -0.45 -4.61 7.13
C PHE A 28 -0.13 -5.31 5.81
N HIS A 29 -0.68 -6.51 5.65
CA HIS A 29 -0.56 -7.34 4.47
C HIS A 29 -1.95 -7.79 4.03
N TRP A 30 -2.19 -7.77 2.71
CA TRP A 30 -3.40 -8.28 2.12
C TRP A 30 -3.06 -9.39 1.13
N PRO A 31 -3.67 -10.57 1.24
CA PRO A 31 -3.37 -11.70 0.37
C PRO A 31 -3.96 -11.49 -1.04
N ALA A 32 -3.23 -11.94 -2.04
CA ALA A 32 -3.68 -11.96 -3.42
C ALA A 32 -3.22 -13.25 -4.10
N ARG A 33 -4.18 -14.03 -4.60
CA ARG A 33 -3.91 -15.20 -5.44
C ARG A 33 -3.83 -14.76 -6.89
N VAL A 34 -2.89 -15.30 -7.64
CA VAL A 34 -2.80 -15.08 -9.09
C VAL A 34 -3.72 -16.05 -9.82
N TYR A 35 -4.71 -15.53 -10.53
CA TYR A 35 -5.65 -16.29 -11.36
C TYR A 35 -5.28 -16.19 -12.85
N TRP A 36 -5.95 -16.97 -13.69
CA TRP A 36 -5.78 -16.93 -15.13
C TRP A 36 -5.94 -15.52 -15.71
N GLU A 37 -6.92 -14.78 -15.25
CA GLU A 37 -7.21 -13.41 -15.71
C GLU A 37 -6.09 -12.42 -15.42
N ASP A 38 -5.18 -12.76 -14.49
CA ASP A 38 -4.08 -11.90 -14.07
C ASP A 38 -2.82 -12.10 -14.92
N THR A 39 -2.78 -13.17 -15.71
CA THR A 39 -1.60 -13.54 -16.51
C THR A 39 -1.70 -13.10 -17.97
N ASP A 40 -0.55 -12.93 -18.61
CA ASP A 40 -0.43 -12.61 -20.01
C ASP A 40 0.08 -13.81 -20.84
N ALA A 41 0.23 -13.61 -22.14
CA ALA A 41 0.71 -14.65 -23.06
C ALA A 41 2.15 -15.11 -22.73
N GLY A 42 2.90 -14.35 -21.96
CA GLY A 42 4.24 -14.73 -21.49
C GLY A 42 4.24 -15.68 -20.29
N GLY A 43 3.05 -16.00 -19.72
CA GLY A 43 2.91 -16.90 -18.59
C GLY A 43 3.22 -16.26 -17.23
N VAL A 44 3.32 -14.94 -17.18
CA VAL A 44 3.56 -14.17 -15.97
C VAL A 44 2.41 -13.18 -15.74
N VAL A 45 2.31 -12.65 -14.53
CA VAL A 45 1.33 -11.61 -14.21
C VAL A 45 1.55 -10.40 -15.12
N TYR A 46 0.47 -9.99 -15.80
CA TYR A 46 0.50 -8.78 -16.63
C TYR A 46 0.84 -7.57 -15.76
N HIS A 47 1.81 -6.76 -16.19
CA HIS A 47 2.39 -5.72 -15.33
C HIS A 47 1.36 -4.74 -14.77
N ALA A 48 0.31 -4.41 -15.49
CA ALA A 48 -0.73 -3.52 -15.00
C ALA A 48 -1.62 -4.16 -13.90
N ARG A 49 -1.60 -5.47 -13.77
CA ARG A 49 -2.38 -6.20 -12.76
C ARG A 49 -1.90 -5.93 -11.34
N TYR A 50 -0.61 -5.68 -11.17
CA TYR A 50 -0.06 -5.30 -9.86
C TYR A 50 -0.67 -4.01 -9.32
N LEU A 51 -1.08 -3.09 -10.18
CA LEU A 51 -1.80 -1.88 -9.78
C LEU A 51 -3.14 -2.22 -9.10
N ALA A 52 -3.87 -3.19 -9.63
CA ALA A 52 -5.12 -3.66 -9.03
C ALA A 52 -4.89 -4.35 -7.68
N PHE A 53 -3.85 -5.17 -7.57
CA PHE A 53 -3.49 -5.82 -6.30
C PHE A 53 -3.14 -4.78 -5.23
N MET A 54 -2.36 -3.78 -5.58
CA MET A 54 -1.97 -2.72 -4.66
C MET A 54 -3.16 -1.83 -4.26
N GLU A 55 -4.06 -1.53 -5.19
CA GLU A 55 -5.29 -0.77 -4.92
C GLU A 55 -6.17 -1.51 -3.91
N ARG A 56 -6.39 -2.81 -4.10
CA ARG A 56 -7.19 -3.62 -3.17
C ARG A 56 -6.56 -3.63 -1.78
N ALA A 57 -5.25 -3.76 -1.67
CA ALA A 57 -4.55 -3.71 -0.40
C ALA A 57 -4.73 -2.36 0.30
N ARG A 58 -4.64 -1.24 -0.43
CA ARG A 58 -4.91 0.08 0.13
C ARG A 58 -6.36 0.23 0.62
N SER A 59 -7.31 -0.26 -0.15
CA SER A 59 -8.72 -0.23 0.22
C SER A 59 -8.99 -1.02 1.50
N GLU A 60 -8.41 -2.21 1.62
CA GLU A 60 -8.54 -3.02 2.83
C GLU A 60 -7.78 -2.43 4.03
N TRP A 61 -6.66 -1.78 3.79
CA TRP A 61 -5.92 -1.05 4.82
C TRP A 61 -6.76 0.08 5.44
N MET A 62 -7.48 0.84 4.62
CA MET A 62 -8.41 1.86 5.08
C MET A 62 -9.63 1.26 5.78
N ARG A 63 -10.22 0.22 5.20
CA ARG A 63 -11.40 -0.46 5.74
C ARG A 63 -11.13 -1.05 7.13
N ALA A 64 -9.96 -1.63 7.33
CA ALA A 64 -9.56 -2.20 8.61
C ALA A 64 -9.52 -1.15 9.74
N ARG A 65 -9.43 0.12 9.41
CA ARG A 65 -9.44 1.26 10.34
C ARG A 65 -10.81 1.93 10.47
N GLY A 66 -11.85 1.37 9.85
CA GLY A 66 -13.17 1.98 9.82
C GLY A 66 -13.33 3.15 8.85
N TRP A 67 -12.39 3.34 7.93
CA TRP A 67 -12.35 4.43 6.95
C TRP A 67 -12.58 3.94 5.52
N GLY A 68 -13.54 3.03 5.34
CA GLY A 68 -13.91 2.52 4.01
C GLY A 68 -14.33 3.65 3.07
N GLN A 69 -14.07 3.47 1.77
CA GLN A 69 -14.30 4.51 0.75
C GLN A 69 -15.76 4.96 0.67
N GLU A 70 -16.72 4.04 0.78
CA GLU A 70 -18.15 4.38 0.77
C GLU A 70 -18.54 5.24 1.98
N ILE A 71 -18.00 4.94 3.16
CA ILE A 71 -18.24 5.70 4.38
C ILE A 71 -17.71 7.12 4.23
N LEU A 72 -16.50 7.29 3.74
CA LEU A 72 -15.87 8.59 3.56
C LEU A 72 -16.61 9.43 2.52
N ARG A 73 -17.05 8.81 1.43
CA ARG A 73 -17.82 9.47 0.40
C ARG A 73 -19.17 9.98 0.90
N ALA A 74 -19.89 9.13 1.62
CA ALA A 74 -21.24 9.44 2.11
C ALA A 74 -21.23 10.45 3.26
N ARG A 75 -20.29 10.30 4.20
CA ARG A 75 -20.24 11.12 5.42
C ARG A 75 -19.46 12.42 5.23
N ASP A 76 -18.33 12.35 4.54
CA ASP A 76 -17.34 13.43 4.52
C ASP A 76 -17.17 14.07 3.14
N ASP A 77 -17.92 13.64 2.13
CA ASP A 77 -17.76 14.08 0.72
C ASP A 77 -16.29 13.94 0.27
N LEU A 78 -15.66 12.82 0.63
CA LEU A 78 -14.24 12.59 0.44
C LEU A 78 -13.99 11.37 -0.45
N VAL A 79 -13.14 11.56 -1.44
CA VAL A 79 -12.59 10.47 -2.25
C VAL A 79 -11.08 10.59 -2.33
N PHE A 80 -10.40 9.47 -2.47
CA PHE A 80 -8.97 9.40 -2.70
C PHE A 80 -8.69 8.96 -4.13
N VAL A 81 -7.77 9.65 -4.78
CA VAL A 81 -7.33 9.32 -6.13
C VAL A 81 -5.82 9.17 -6.18
N VAL A 82 -5.34 8.23 -6.99
CA VAL A 82 -3.90 8.11 -7.24
C VAL A 82 -3.47 9.27 -8.13
N ARG A 83 -2.49 10.04 -7.65
CA ARG A 83 -1.93 11.17 -8.37
C ARG A 83 -0.62 10.84 -9.07
N ALA A 84 0.21 10.03 -8.42
CA ALA A 84 1.52 9.64 -8.94
C ALA A 84 1.92 8.30 -8.35
N MET A 85 2.73 7.56 -9.08
CA MET A 85 3.21 6.26 -8.66
C MET A 85 4.59 6.00 -9.25
N GLU A 86 5.49 5.45 -8.44
CA GLU A 86 6.75 4.86 -8.88
C GLU A 86 6.69 3.37 -8.58
N ILE A 87 7.04 2.55 -9.56
CA ILE A 87 7.03 1.09 -9.43
C ILE A 87 8.36 0.54 -9.92
N ASP A 88 8.94 -0.36 -9.13
CA ASP A 88 10.08 -1.18 -9.49
C ASP A 88 9.63 -2.65 -9.62
N PHE A 89 9.73 -3.18 -10.83
CA PHE A 89 9.40 -4.58 -11.14
C PHE A 89 10.67 -5.42 -11.03
N ARG A 90 10.82 -6.15 -9.93
CA ARG A 90 12.04 -6.92 -9.64
C ARG A 90 11.99 -8.35 -10.14
N ALA A 91 10.85 -9.02 -9.94
CA ALA A 91 10.63 -10.39 -10.37
C ALA A 91 9.16 -10.63 -10.68
N PRO A 92 8.84 -11.53 -11.63
CA PRO A 92 7.45 -11.79 -12.00
C PRO A 92 6.77 -12.75 -11.03
N ALA A 93 5.48 -12.51 -10.78
CA ALA A 93 4.58 -13.51 -10.24
C ALA A 93 4.01 -14.35 -11.38
N ARG A 94 3.55 -15.56 -11.06
CA ARG A 94 3.04 -16.56 -11.99
C ARG A 94 1.68 -17.06 -11.54
N LEU A 95 1.00 -17.78 -12.43
CA LEU A 95 -0.28 -18.44 -12.14
C LEU A 95 -0.20 -19.25 -10.85
N ASP A 96 -1.25 -19.18 -10.05
CA ASP A 96 -1.43 -19.85 -8.76
C ASP A 96 -0.52 -19.36 -7.62
N ASP A 97 0.39 -18.43 -7.86
CA ASP A 97 1.17 -17.83 -6.79
C ASP A 97 0.28 -17.21 -5.73
N GLN A 98 0.61 -17.45 -4.46
CA GLN A 98 0.04 -16.75 -3.34
C GLN A 98 0.92 -15.55 -2.99
N LEU A 99 0.36 -14.36 -3.13
CA LEU A 99 1.06 -13.11 -2.88
C LEU A 99 0.55 -12.45 -1.59
N GLU A 100 1.42 -11.66 -0.99
CA GLU A 100 1.09 -10.73 0.07
C GLU A 100 1.39 -9.32 -0.41
N VAL A 101 0.45 -8.40 -0.24
CA VAL A 101 0.61 -7.00 -0.63
C VAL A 101 0.61 -6.14 0.62
N SER A 102 1.71 -5.44 0.87
CA SER A 102 1.87 -4.60 2.04
C SER A 102 1.43 -3.16 1.78
N VAL A 103 1.06 -2.45 2.85
CA VAL A 103 0.81 -1.01 2.83
C VAL A 103 1.45 -0.38 4.06
N ALA A 104 2.28 0.65 3.85
CA ALA A 104 2.85 1.45 4.93
C ALA A 104 2.74 2.93 4.59
N LEU A 105 2.23 3.73 5.52
CA LEU A 105 2.15 5.18 5.35
C LEU A 105 3.53 5.80 5.58
N VAL A 106 4.03 6.57 4.61
CA VAL A 106 5.35 7.22 4.69
C VAL A 106 5.29 8.73 4.77
N GLU A 107 4.19 9.33 4.35
CA GLU A 107 3.98 10.78 4.43
C GLU A 107 2.48 11.08 4.51
N CYS A 108 2.10 12.08 5.31
CA CYS A 108 0.74 12.61 5.35
C CYS A 108 0.81 14.13 5.44
N ARG A 109 0.20 14.80 4.48
CA ARG A 109 0.12 16.26 4.40
C ARG A 109 -1.31 16.68 4.09
N GLY A 110 -1.71 17.87 4.47
CA GLY A 110 -3.03 18.49 4.30
C GLY A 110 -4.04 17.76 3.41
N ALA A 111 -3.82 17.72 2.10
CA ALA A 111 -4.72 17.13 1.11
C ALA A 111 -4.12 15.91 0.39
N SER A 112 -3.07 15.30 0.93
CA SER A 112 -2.42 14.15 0.30
C SER A 112 -1.70 13.27 1.32
N PHE A 113 -1.47 12.02 0.93
CA PHE A 113 -0.58 11.11 1.66
C PHE A 113 0.17 10.20 0.69
N VAL A 114 1.26 9.63 1.16
CA VAL A 114 2.10 8.71 0.39
C VAL A 114 2.20 7.39 1.13
N VAL A 115 1.97 6.31 0.42
CA VAL A 115 2.16 4.94 0.92
C VAL A 115 3.27 4.25 0.17
N ALA A 116 4.04 3.42 0.88
CA ALA A 116 4.95 2.45 0.32
C ALA A 116 4.26 1.09 0.31
N GLN A 117 4.40 0.36 -0.78
CA GLN A 117 3.82 -0.97 -0.95
C GLN A 117 4.83 -1.94 -1.52
N GLN A 118 4.73 -3.18 -1.09
CA GLN A 118 5.48 -4.29 -1.65
C GLN A 118 4.51 -5.39 -2.06
N VAL A 119 4.84 -6.09 -3.13
CA VAL A 119 4.20 -7.35 -3.49
C VAL A 119 5.23 -8.45 -3.25
N LEU A 120 4.88 -9.39 -2.37
CA LEU A 120 5.78 -10.44 -1.92
C LEU A 120 5.23 -11.82 -2.26
N ARG A 121 6.14 -12.72 -2.58
CA ARG A 121 5.89 -14.17 -2.62
C ARG A 121 6.80 -14.82 -1.57
N GLY A 122 6.25 -15.19 -0.42
CA GLY A 122 7.07 -15.57 0.73
C GLY A 122 7.98 -14.42 1.15
N ASP A 123 9.27 -14.65 1.22
CA ASP A 123 10.26 -13.63 1.57
C ASP A 123 10.78 -12.84 0.36
N ALA A 124 10.38 -13.23 -0.85
CA ALA A 124 10.82 -12.57 -2.08
C ALA A 124 9.99 -11.33 -2.37
N VAL A 125 10.64 -10.17 -2.48
CA VAL A 125 10.03 -8.94 -2.93
C VAL A 125 10.01 -8.92 -4.45
N LEU A 126 8.80 -8.99 -5.04
CA LEU A 126 8.60 -8.97 -6.48
C LEU A 126 8.43 -7.57 -7.03
N ILE A 127 7.74 -6.72 -6.29
CA ILE A 127 7.41 -5.34 -6.66
C ILE A 127 7.67 -4.46 -5.44
N GLU A 128 8.24 -3.29 -5.69
CA GLU A 128 8.24 -2.17 -4.76
C GLU A 128 7.59 -0.95 -5.41
N ALA A 129 6.76 -0.26 -4.67
CA ALA A 129 6.06 0.91 -5.17
C ALA A 129 5.92 2.00 -4.12
N THR A 130 5.89 3.22 -4.60
CA THR A 130 5.49 4.41 -3.84
C THR A 130 4.30 5.04 -4.52
N VAL A 131 3.22 5.25 -3.78
CA VAL A 131 1.95 5.75 -4.32
C VAL A 131 1.57 7.04 -3.62
N LYS A 132 1.44 8.12 -4.40
CA LYS A 132 0.94 9.40 -3.92
C LYS A 132 -0.56 9.48 -4.17
N ILE A 133 -1.30 9.75 -3.11
CA ILE A 133 -2.76 9.77 -3.10
C ILE A 133 -3.22 11.17 -2.71
N ALA A 134 -4.11 11.72 -3.52
CA ALA A 134 -4.72 13.02 -3.27
C ALA A 134 -6.14 12.85 -2.71
N ALA A 135 -6.48 13.71 -1.76
CA ALA A 135 -7.83 13.84 -1.23
C ALA A 135 -8.61 14.89 -2.04
N LEU A 136 -9.78 14.50 -2.51
CA LEU A 136 -10.68 15.35 -3.29
C LEU A 136 -12.07 15.34 -2.66
N ALA A 137 -12.80 16.45 -2.84
CA ALA A 137 -14.24 16.46 -2.62
C ALA A 137 -14.92 15.60 -3.68
N ALA A 138 -15.74 14.62 -3.28
CA ALA A 138 -16.45 13.75 -4.22
C ALA A 138 -17.41 14.52 -5.12
N SER A 139 -18.03 15.58 -4.61
CA SER A 139 -19.02 16.41 -5.33
C SER A 139 -18.41 17.28 -6.42
N THR A 140 -17.18 17.77 -6.24
CA THR A 140 -16.54 18.74 -7.14
C THR A 140 -15.28 18.24 -7.81
N PHE A 141 -14.69 17.17 -7.30
CA PHE A 141 -13.37 16.63 -7.70
C PHE A 141 -12.21 17.63 -7.51
N ARG A 142 -12.39 18.57 -6.61
CA ARG A 142 -11.35 19.54 -6.25
C ARG A 142 -10.59 19.10 -5.01
N PRO A 143 -9.32 19.47 -4.87
CA PRO A 143 -8.53 19.18 -3.69
C PRO A 143 -9.26 19.59 -2.41
N ARG A 144 -9.24 18.74 -1.42
CA ARG A 144 -9.84 18.93 -0.11
C ARG A 144 -8.90 18.45 0.97
N PRO A 145 -8.69 19.22 2.05
CA PRO A 145 -7.92 18.73 3.20
C PRO A 145 -8.52 17.45 3.77
N ILE A 146 -7.64 16.52 4.17
CA ILE A 146 -8.05 15.31 4.87
C ILE A 146 -8.64 15.74 6.22
N PRO A 147 -9.91 15.39 6.50
CA PRO A 147 -10.56 15.85 7.73
C PRO A 147 -9.96 15.22 8.98
N GLU A 148 -9.97 15.96 10.08
CA GLU A 148 -9.83 15.38 11.40
C GLU A 148 -11.12 14.60 11.75
N PRO A 149 -11.07 13.42 12.36
CA PRO A 149 -9.93 12.73 12.99
C PRO A 149 -9.12 11.83 12.05
N LEU A 150 -9.48 11.71 10.76
CA LEU A 150 -8.79 10.83 9.83
C LEU A 150 -7.31 11.21 9.68
N GLN A 151 -7.01 12.50 9.59
CA GLN A 151 -5.62 12.96 9.47
C GLN A 151 -4.79 12.55 10.68
N SER A 152 -5.33 12.69 11.89
CA SER A 152 -4.66 12.26 13.12
C SER A 152 -4.46 10.74 13.16
N GLU A 153 -5.44 9.98 12.70
CA GLU A 153 -5.36 8.52 12.64
C GLU A 153 -4.30 8.05 11.64
N LEU A 154 -4.26 8.69 10.47
CA LEU A 154 -3.23 8.40 9.47
C LEU A 154 -1.84 8.73 10.01
N LYS A 155 -1.66 9.88 10.65
CA LYS A 155 -0.35 10.29 11.21
C LYS A 155 0.18 9.33 12.27
N LYS A 156 -0.68 8.64 13.03
CA LYS A 156 -0.26 7.60 13.97
C LYS A 156 0.36 6.38 13.29
N ASN A 157 0.08 6.17 12.02
CA ASN A 157 0.58 5.05 11.22
C ASN A 157 1.80 5.44 10.37
N LEU A 158 2.34 6.66 10.53
CA LEU A 158 3.55 7.07 9.85
C LEU A 158 4.72 6.18 10.22
N VAL A 159 5.39 5.68 9.19
CA VAL A 159 6.67 4.99 9.33
C VAL A 159 7.75 6.06 9.35
N GLU A 160 8.58 6.06 10.40
CA GLU A 160 9.75 6.93 10.43
C GLU A 160 10.68 6.54 9.29
N SER A 161 11.05 7.55 8.47
CA SER A 161 12.13 7.37 7.49
C SER A 161 13.43 7.14 8.25
N PRO A 162 14.20 6.12 7.86
CA PRO A 162 15.51 5.93 8.42
C PRO A 162 16.44 7.11 8.09
#